data_fc6d52478001edceb162a3f7e5f0c29f
#
_entry.id   fc6d52478001edceb162a3f7e5f0c29f
#
_cell.length_a   1.000
_cell.length_b   1.000
_cell.length_c   1.000
_cell.angle_alpha   90.00
_cell.angle_beta   90.00
_cell.angle_gamma   90.00
#
_symmetry.space_group_name_H-M   'P 1'
#
loop_
_entity.id
_entity.type
_entity.pdbx_description
1 polymer ?
#
loop_
_entity_poly.entity_id
_entity_poly.type
_entity_poly.pdbx_seq_one_letter_code
_entity_poly.pdbx_strand_id
1 'polypeptide(L)'
;MADDFKDISHLYKVTPSAKTIIDGEDLVETKQKSKAYAWCDVLQSVTGLILGLFLFCHMGFTSSILLGKDTFWSLVSLTGGYFIDGIDHLWMHSVFVGVIFVLVVIHAILALRKFPNNYKAFRIMRGHYKLLRHTDTTMWWVQFITGVILTALVFPHMLPMLMDPGSIGPYGSGLEVYHSWLWVVF
;
A
#
# COMPACT_ATOMS: atom_id res chain seq x y z
N MET A 1 -39.25 -28.20 -2.18
CA MET A 1 -37.92 -27.55 -2.20
C MET A 1 -37.88 -26.24 -3.04
N ALA A 2 -38.81 -26.04 -3.96
CA ALA A 2 -38.90 -24.80 -4.73
C ALA A 2 -39.76 -23.70 -4.07
N ASP A 3 -40.62 -24.05 -3.11
CA ASP A 3 -41.48 -23.07 -2.45
C ASP A 3 -40.85 -22.34 -1.28
N ASP A 4 -39.79 -22.88 -0.66
CA ASP A 4 -39.05 -22.21 0.42
C ASP A 4 -38.23 -20.99 -0.04
N PHE A 5 -37.95 -20.90 -1.35
CA PHE A 5 -37.19 -19.80 -1.92
C PHE A 5 -38.03 -18.53 -2.14
N LYS A 6 -39.33 -18.64 -2.20
CA LYS A 6 -40.24 -17.49 -2.38
C LYS A 6 -40.40 -16.63 -1.13
N ASP A 7 -40.14 -17.18 0.05
CA ASP A 7 -40.40 -16.48 1.30
C ASP A 7 -39.24 -15.62 1.81
N ILE A 8 -38.06 -15.71 1.19
CA ILE A 8 -36.93 -14.84 1.54
C ILE A 8 -36.86 -13.54 0.72
N SER A 9 -37.78 -13.37 -0.22
CA SER A 9 -37.82 -12.15 -1.08
C SER A 9 -38.06 -10.86 -0.27
N HIS A 10 -38.67 -10.95 0.90
CA HIS A 10 -38.89 -9.82 1.83
C HIS A 10 -37.62 -9.43 2.59
N LEU A 11 -36.64 -10.33 2.72
CA LEU A 11 -35.36 -10.05 3.39
C LEU A 11 -34.40 -9.26 2.50
N TYR A 12 -34.59 -9.37 1.20
CA TYR A 12 -33.84 -8.61 0.21
C TYR A 12 -34.83 -7.68 -0.49
N LYS A 13 -34.61 -6.37 -0.45
CA LYS A 13 -35.25 -5.45 -1.41
C LYS A 13 -34.72 -5.85 -2.78
N VAL A 14 -35.40 -6.82 -3.42
CA VAL A 14 -35.08 -7.26 -4.76
C VAL A 14 -35.38 -6.07 -5.65
N THR A 15 -34.35 -5.46 -6.20
CA THR A 15 -34.53 -4.41 -7.20
C THR A 15 -35.24 -5.02 -8.42
N PRO A 16 -36.02 -4.24 -9.19
CA PRO A 16 -36.70 -4.75 -10.39
C PRO A 16 -35.80 -5.56 -11.32
N SER A 17 -34.52 -5.18 -11.39
CA SER A 17 -33.52 -5.90 -12.20
C SER A 17 -33.18 -7.31 -11.66
N ALA A 18 -33.27 -7.53 -10.35
CA ALA A 18 -33.06 -8.87 -9.80
C ALA A 18 -34.28 -9.78 -10.04
N LYS A 19 -35.50 -9.20 -10.05
CA LYS A 19 -36.71 -9.93 -10.41
C LYS A 19 -36.67 -10.41 -11.87
N THR A 20 -36.18 -9.59 -12.79
CA THR A 20 -36.00 -9.91 -14.22
C THR A 20 -35.03 -11.07 -14.45
N ILE A 21 -33.97 -11.21 -13.61
CA ILE A 21 -33.05 -12.35 -13.67
C ILE A 21 -33.74 -13.64 -13.28
N ILE A 22 -34.62 -13.60 -12.26
CA ILE A 22 -35.35 -14.78 -11.75
C ILE A 22 -36.40 -15.23 -12.76
N ASP A 23 -37.03 -14.31 -13.45
CA ASP A 23 -38.10 -14.57 -14.42
C ASP A 23 -37.55 -14.92 -15.82
N GLY A 24 -36.23 -14.93 -16.01
CA GLY A 24 -35.58 -15.29 -17.29
C GLY A 24 -35.75 -14.29 -18.39
N GLU A 25 -36.34 -13.13 -18.09
CA GLU A 25 -36.47 -12.02 -19.05
C GLU A 25 -35.28 -11.07 -18.90
N ASP A 26 -34.53 -11.00 -19.95
CA ASP A 26 -33.48 -10.05 -20.32
C ASP A 26 -32.38 -9.75 -19.32
N LEU A 27 -31.25 -10.09 -19.83
CA LEU A 27 -29.91 -9.83 -19.29
C LEU A 27 -29.85 -8.47 -18.61
N VAL A 28 -29.63 -8.53 -17.30
CA VAL A 28 -29.17 -7.40 -16.50
C VAL A 28 -28.18 -6.63 -17.35
N GLU A 29 -28.53 -5.40 -17.66
CA GLU A 29 -27.58 -4.38 -18.08
C GLU A 29 -26.55 -4.28 -16.93
N THR A 30 -25.56 -5.15 -16.95
CA THR A 30 -24.41 -5.06 -16.06
C THR A 30 -23.81 -3.71 -16.39
N LYS A 31 -24.13 -2.72 -15.58
CA LYS A 31 -23.58 -1.37 -15.68
C LYS A 31 -22.08 -1.55 -15.83
N GLN A 32 -21.63 -1.45 -17.07
CA GLN A 32 -20.27 -1.80 -17.47
C GLN A 32 -19.34 -1.00 -16.55
N LYS A 33 -18.68 -1.68 -15.62
CA LYS A 33 -17.73 -1.01 -14.73
C LYS A 33 -16.79 -0.23 -15.62
N SER A 34 -16.76 1.07 -15.45
CA SER A 34 -16.01 1.94 -16.35
C SER A 34 -14.57 1.43 -16.45
N LYS A 35 -13.97 1.48 -17.64
CA LYS A 35 -12.58 1.09 -17.90
C LYS A 35 -11.60 1.73 -16.89
N ALA A 36 -11.98 2.90 -16.35
CA ALA A 36 -11.23 3.60 -15.31
C ALA A 36 -11.03 2.77 -14.05
N TYR A 37 -12.00 1.98 -13.59
CA TYR A 37 -11.83 1.12 -12.43
C TYR A 37 -10.81 0.01 -12.67
N ALA A 38 -10.83 -0.59 -13.86
CA ALA A 38 -9.84 -1.61 -14.24
C ALA A 38 -8.41 -1.02 -14.27
N TRP A 39 -8.25 0.18 -14.85
CA TRP A 39 -6.97 0.88 -14.85
C TRP A 39 -6.46 1.21 -13.45
N CYS A 40 -7.35 1.63 -12.54
CA CYS A 40 -6.97 1.85 -11.13
C CYS A 40 -6.49 0.56 -10.45
N ASP A 41 -7.07 -0.60 -10.78
CA ASP A 41 -6.64 -1.89 -10.22
C ASP A 41 -5.27 -2.31 -10.79
N VAL A 42 -5.05 -2.12 -12.09
CA VAL A 42 -3.74 -2.35 -12.71
C VAL A 42 -2.69 -1.44 -12.09
N LEU A 43 -2.99 -0.14 -11.96
CA LEU A 43 -2.05 0.84 -11.39
C LEU A 43 -1.73 0.52 -9.93
N GLN A 44 -2.71 0.09 -9.13
CA GLN A 44 -2.49 -0.37 -7.76
C GLN A 44 -1.55 -1.57 -7.71
N SER A 45 -1.74 -2.55 -8.61
CA SER A 45 -0.91 -3.76 -8.65
C SER A 45 0.52 -3.43 -9.08
N VAL A 46 0.70 -2.59 -10.10
CA VAL A 46 2.01 -2.17 -10.60
C VAL A 46 2.77 -1.37 -9.53
N THR A 47 2.12 -0.37 -8.92
CA THR A 47 2.76 0.42 -7.85
C THR A 47 3.09 -0.45 -6.64
N GLY A 48 2.23 -1.41 -6.29
CA GLY A 48 2.49 -2.35 -5.21
C GLY A 48 3.68 -3.26 -5.49
N LEU A 49 3.83 -3.75 -6.73
CA LEU A 49 4.98 -4.56 -7.14
C LEU A 49 6.28 -3.75 -7.07
N ILE A 50 6.27 -2.53 -7.61
CA ILE A 50 7.45 -1.64 -7.57
C ILE A 50 7.86 -1.35 -6.13
N LEU A 51 6.90 -0.98 -5.26
CA LEU A 51 7.17 -0.71 -3.85
C LEU A 51 7.64 -1.95 -3.09
N GLY A 52 7.10 -3.14 -3.40
CA GLY A 52 7.55 -4.40 -2.82
C GLY A 52 8.99 -4.74 -3.18
N LEU A 53 9.36 -4.60 -4.46
CA LEU A 53 10.75 -4.79 -4.92
C LEU A 53 11.68 -3.75 -4.30
N PHE A 54 11.23 -2.49 -4.26
CA PHE A 54 11.99 -1.43 -3.59
C PHE A 54 12.23 -1.75 -2.11
N LEU A 55 11.19 -2.16 -1.38
CA LEU A 55 11.30 -2.50 0.04
C LEU A 55 12.29 -3.65 0.26
N PHE A 56 12.25 -4.68 -0.57
CA PHE A 56 13.19 -5.80 -0.49
C PHE A 56 14.64 -5.33 -0.70
N CYS A 57 14.90 -4.54 -1.74
CA CYS A 57 16.21 -3.96 -1.99
C CYS A 57 16.64 -3.00 -0.87
N HIS A 58 15.70 -2.19 -0.36
CA HIS A 58 15.93 -1.24 0.72
C HIS A 58 16.33 -1.94 2.03
N MET A 59 15.69 -3.06 2.36
CA MET A 59 16.09 -3.85 3.52
C MET A 59 17.52 -4.40 3.39
N GLY A 60 17.89 -4.90 2.21
CA GLY A 60 19.27 -5.33 1.93
C GLY A 60 20.27 -4.18 2.03
N PHE A 61 19.90 -3.04 1.46
CA PHE A 61 20.67 -1.80 1.51
C PHE A 61 20.90 -1.33 2.95
N THR A 62 19.86 -1.19 3.76
CA THR A 62 19.99 -0.75 5.15
C THR A 62 20.72 -1.76 6.03
N SER A 63 20.55 -3.07 5.77
CA SER A 63 21.27 -4.13 6.47
C SER A 63 22.79 -4.10 6.21
N SER A 64 23.24 -3.44 5.15
CA SER A 64 24.68 -3.31 4.84
C SER A 64 25.47 -2.56 5.89
N ILE A 65 24.80 -1.79 6.77
CA ILE A 65 25.44 -1.13 7.93
C ILE A 65 26.12 -2.17 8.87
N LEU A 66 25.61 -3.40 8.91
CA LEU A 66 26.17 -4.51 9.68
C LEU A 66 27.53 -4.97 9.13
N LEU A 67 27.81 -4.70 7.85
CA LEU A 67 29.09 -5.00 7.19
C LEU A 67 30.11 -3.86 7.40
N GLY A 68 29.69 -2.76 7.97
CA GLY A 68 30.49 -1.60 8.28
C GLY A 68 30.00 -0.31 7.62
N LYS A 69 30.37 0.81 8.25
CA LYS A 69 29.95 2.15 7.80
C LYS A 69 30.40 2.49 6.37
N ASP A 70 31.57 2.01 5.95
CA ASP A 70 32.12 2.31 4.65
C ASP A 70 31.36 1.56 3.55
N THR A 71 30.96 0.31 3.82
CA THR A 71 30.08 -0.47 2.92
C THR A 71 28.73 0.20 2.76
N PHE A 72 28.11 0.62 3.87
CA PHE A 72 26.86 1.36 3.84
C PHE A 72 26.98 2.67 3.08
N TRP A 73 28.04 3.46 3.35
CA TRP A 73 28.31 4.71 2.63
C TRP A 73 28.46 4.50 1.13
N SER A 74 29.20 3.46 0.72
CA SER A 74 29.37 3.14 -0.71
C SER A 74 28.05 2.85 -1.40
N LEU A 75 27.08 2.25 -0.72
CA LEU A 75 25.75 1.98 -1.26
C LEU A 75 24.88 3.26 -1.25
N VAL A 76 24.95 4.07 -0.19
CA VAL A 76 24.22 5.34 -0.11
C VAL A 76 24.66 6.27 -1.25
N SER A 77 25.95 6.40 -1.48
CA SER A 77 26.51 7.28 -2.52
C SER A 77 26.06 6.90 -3.95
N LEU A 78 25.63 5.65 -4.18
CA LEU A 78 25.04 5.26 -5.45
C LEU A 78 23.73 6.04 -5.74
N THR A 79 22.92 6.29 -4.72
CA THR A 79 21.66 7.05 -4.87
C THR A 79 21.94 8.55 -5.07
N GLY A 80 23.10 9.04 -4.64
CA GLY A 80 23.60 10.39 -4.90
C GLY A 80 24.33 10.56 -6.23
N GLY A 81 24.42 9.50 -7.04
CA GLY A 81 25.07 9.57 -8.35
C GLY A 81 26.59 9.59 -8.32
N TYR A 82 27.22 9.17 -7.22
CA TYR A 82 28.69 9.14 -7.07
C TYR A 82 29.42 8.41 -8.21
N PHE A 83 28.73 7.44 -8.85
CA PHE A 83 29.28 6.69 -9.99
C PHE A 83 29.44 7.52 -11.28
N ILE A 84 28.87 8.73 -11.34
CA ILE A 84 28.90 9.59 -12.53
C ILE A 84 30.21 10.39 -12.57
N ASP A 85 30.55 11.05 -11.47
CA ASP A 85 31.65 12.00 -11.39
C ASP A 85 32.50 11.90 -10.09
N GLY A 86 32.20 10.93 -9.23
CA GLY A 86 32.85 10.76 -7.95
C GLY A 86 32.42 11.76 -6.88
N ILE A 87 31.30 12.47 -7.12
CA ILE A 87 30.74 13.45 -6.19
C ILE A 87 29.33 13.00 -5.78
N ASP A 88 29.02 13.11 -4.49
CA ASP A 88 27.70 12.83 -3.96
C ASP A 88 26.80 14.07 -4.11
N HIS A 89 25.73 13.93 -4.90
CA HIS A 89 24.80 15.00 -5.19
C HIS A 89 23.54 14.89 -4.33
N LEU A 90 23.41 15.73 -3.33
CA LEU A 90 22.27 15.75 -2.40
C LEU A 90 20.90 15.86 -3.11
N TRP A 91 20.82 16.62 -4.21
CA TRP A 91 19.58 16.75 -4.97
C TRP A 91 19.11 15.42 -5.59
N MET A 92 20.03 14.52 -5.96
CA MET A 92 19.70 13.20 -6.49
C MET A 92 19.05 12.33 -5.41
N HIS A 93 19.54 12.37 -4.19
CA HIS A 93 18.89 11.72 -3.04
C HIS A 93 17.46 12.23 -2.86
N SER A 94 17.26 13.55 -2.88
CA SER A 94 15.92 14.15 -2.76
C SER A 94 14.97 13.71 -3.88
N VAL A 95 15.45 13.67 -5.12
CA VAL A 95 14.65 13.19 -6.26
C VAL A 95 14.29 11.72 -6.08
N PHE A 96 15.24 10.88 -5.70
CA PHE A 96 15.03 9.46 -5.48
C PHE A 96 13.97 9.21 -4.38
N VAL A 97 14.15 9.83 -3.20
CA VAL A 97 13.20 9.73 -2.09
C VAL A 97 11.84 10.30 -2.50
N GLY A 98 11.81 11.43 -3.21
CA GLY A 98 10.58 12.06 -3.69
C GLY A 98 9.77 11.16 -4.63
N VAL A 99 10.44 10.46 -5.56
CA VAL A 99 9.78 9.51 -6.47
C VAL A 99 9.14 8.37 -5.68
N ILE A 100 9.86 7.78 -4.73
CA ILE A 100 9.32 6.70 -3.88
C ILE A 100 8.16 7.22 -3.04
N PHE A 101 8.27 8.43 -2.48
CA PHE A 101 7.19 9.04 -1.70
C PHE A 101 5.90 9.21 -2.53
N VAL A 102 6.02 9.72 -3.75
CA VAL A 102 4.87 9.86 -4.66
C VAL A 102 4.26 8.50 -4.98
N LEU A 103 5.06 7.46 -5.23
CA LEU A 103 4.56 6.10 -5.47
C LEU A 103 3.81 5.55 -4.25
N VAL A 104 4.32 5.78 -3.04
CA VAL A 104 3.62 5.38 -1.79
C VAL A 104 2.28 6.08 -1.68
N VAL A 105 2.21 7.39 -1.92
CA VAL A 105 0.96 8.16 -1.84
C VAL A 105 -0.06 7.65 -2.87
N ILE A 106 0.35 7.46 -4.12
CA ILE A 106 -0.52 6.94 -5.18
C ILE A 106 -1.03 5.55 -4.80
N HIS A 107 -0.13 4.65 -4.36
CA HIS A 107 -0.51 3.29 -3.96
C HIS A 107 -1.49 3.29 -2.79
N ALA A 108 -1.26 4.10 -1.76
CA ALA A 108 -2.12 4.22 -0.59
C ALA A 108 -3.53 4.73 -0.98
N ILE A 109 -3.63 5.77 -1.81
CA ILE A 109 -4.91 6.30 -2.30
C ILE A 109 -5.68 5.22 -3.07
N LEU A 110 -5.00 4.49 -3.96
CA LEU A 110 -5.62 3.43 -4.75
C LEU A 110 -6.06 2.25 -3.87
N ALA A 111 -5.30 1.91 -2.84
CA ALA A 111 -5.64 0.85 -1.90
C ALA A 111 -6.83 1.23 -1.01
N LEU A 112 -6.86 2.47 -0.50
CA LEU A 112 -7.95 2.99 0.33
C LEU A 112 -9.29 3.03 -0.42
N ARG A 113 -9.28 3.15 -1.75
CA ARG A 113 -10.48 3.08 -2.59
C ARG A 113 -11.28 1.79 -2.37
N LYS A 114 -10.61 0.69 -2.05
CA LYS A 114 -11.23 -0.64 -1.84
C LYS A 114 -11.75 -0.83 -0.41
N PHE A 115 -11.49 0.11 0.46
CA PHE A 115 -11.90 0.01 1.85
C PHE A 115 -13.35 0.50 2.07
N PRO A 116 -14.09 -0.09 3.02
CA PRO A 116 -15.45 0.35 3.31
C PRO A 116 -15.48 1.78 3.85
N ASN A 117 -16.21 2.67 3.16
CA ASN A 117 -16.27 4.09 3.46
C ASN A 117 -17.11 4.43 4.71
N ASN A 118 -17.79 3.46 5.31
CA ASN A 118 -18.60 3.67 6.50
C ASN A 118 -18.58 2.48 7.44
N TYR A 119 -18.92 2.74 8.71
CA TYR A 119 -18.93 1.72 9.77
C TYR A 119 -19.88 0.55 9.46
N LYS A 120 -21.01 0.79 8.81
CA LYS A 120 -21.97 -0.25 8.43
C LYS A 120 -21.35 -1.23 7.43
N ALA A 121 -20.70 -0.71 6.38
CA ALA A 121 -20.00 -1.53 5.39
C ALA A 121 -18.83 -2.31 6.02
N PHE A 122 -18.07 -1.68 6.91
CA PHE A 122 -17.01 -2.33 7.68
C PHE A 122 -17.54 -3.49 8.53
N ARG A 123 -18.66 -3.30 9.23
CA ARG A 123 -19.29 -4.34 10.06
C ARG A 123 -19.76 -5.51 9.22
N ILE A 124 -20.37 -5.25 8.05
CA ILE A 124 -20.80 -6.29 7.10
C ILE A 124 -19.59 -7.08 6.62
N MET A 125 -18.54 -6.41 6.16
CA MET A 125 -17.30 -7.03 5.69
C MET A 125 -16.66 -7.90 6.77
N ARG A 126 -16.61 -7.42 8.02
CA ARG A 126 -16.13 -8.20 9.17
C ARG A 126 -17.00 -9.42 9.47
N GLY A 127 -18.32 -9.30 9.27
CA GLY A 127 -19.26 -10.43 9.38
C GLY A 127 -18.96 -11.50 8.35
N HIS A 128 -18.77 -11.12 7.09
CA HIS A 128 -18.38 -12.05 6.02
C HIS A 128 -17.06 -12.76 6.30
N TYR A 129 -16.05 -12.03 6.79
CA TYR A 129 -14.77 -12.60 7.21
C TYR A 129 -14.95 -13.74 8.23
N LYS A 130 -15.79 -13.50 9.26
CA LYS A 130 -16.04 -14.49 10.31
C LYS A 130 -16.80 -15.72 9.82
N LEU A 131 -17.68 -15.55 8.83
CA LEU A 131 -18.51 -16.63 8.27
C LEU A 131 -17.71 -17.50 7.31
N LEU A 132 -16.93 -16.89 6.41
CA LEU A 132 -16.23 -17.63 5.35
C LEU A 132 -15.06 -18.47 5.86
N ARG A 133 -14.38 -18.05 6.93
CA ARG A 133 -13.20 -18.71 7.52
C ARG A 133 -12.17 -19.20 6.48
N HIS A 134 -12.13 -18.51 5.34
CA HIS A 134 -11.27 -18.87 4.23
C HIS A 134 -9.89 -18.24 4.39
N THR A 135 -8.83 -18.97 4.04
CA THR A 135 -7.43 -18.49 4.17
C THR A 135 -7.19 -17.20 3.39
N ASP A 136 -7.73 -17.08 2.18
CA ASP A 136 -7.54 -15.89 1.34
C ASP A 136 -8.15 -14.64 1.98
N THR A 137 -9.32 -14.78 2.64
CA THR A 137 -9.96 -13.68 3.36
C THR A 137 -9.12 -13.25 4.57
N THR A 138 -8.50 -14.20 5.25
CA THR A 138 -7.58 -13.93 6.37
C THR A 138 -6.33 -13.20 5.87
N MET A 139 -5.73 -13.67 4.78
CA MET A 139 -4.55 -13.04 4.18
C MET A 139 -4.86 -11.62 3.72
N TRP A 140 -6.04 -11.38 3.15
CA TRP A 140 -6.48 -10.03 2.79
C TRP A 140 -6.55 -9.10 4.01
N TRP A 141 -7.07 -9.57 5.16
CA TRP A 141 -7.09 -8.79 6.39
C TRP A 141 -5.70 -8.48 6.93
N VAL A 142 -4.83 -9.47 6.94
CA VAL A 142 -3.42 -9.28 7.35
C VAL A 142 -2.75 -8.24 6.45
N GLN A 143 -2.88 -8.38 5.14
CA GLN A 143 -2.34 -7.42 4.17
C GLN A 143 -2.88 -6.01 4.40
N PHE A 144 -4.17 -5.88 4.67
CA PHE A 144 -4.79 -4.58 4.94
C PHE A 144 -4.22 -3.93 6.21
N ILE A 145 -4.20 -4.65 7.33
CA ILE A 145 -3.71 -4.12 8.61
C ILE A 145 -2.23 -3.75 8.51
N THR A 146 -1.41 -4.64 7.95
CA THR A 146 0.02 -4.37 7.77
C THR A 146 0.26 -3.18 6.82
N GLY A 147 -0.53 -3.04 5.76
CA GLY A 147 -0.48 -1.89 4.86
C GLY A 147 -0.81 -0.56 5.55
N VAL A 148 -1.81 -0.53 6.44
CA VAL A 148 -2.14 0.66 7.24
C VAL A 148 -0.98 1.01 8.19
N ILE A 149 -0.43 0.02 8.89
CA ILE A 149 0.72 0.22 9.77
C ILE A 149 1.92 0.76 8.98
N LEU A 150 2.27 0.12 7.87
CA LEU A 150 3.37 0.58 7.02
C LEU A 150 3.15 2.00 6.50
N THR A 151 1.92 2.36 6.11
CA THR A 151 1.61 3.72 5.68
C THR A 151 1.82 4.72 6.82
N ALA A 152 1.41 4.38 8.05
CA ALA A 152 1.62 5.25 9.20
C ALA A 152 3.11 5.43 9.56
N LEU A 153 3.93 4.39 9.36
CA LEU A 153 5.35 4.41 9.66
C LEU A 153 6.20 5.07 8.57
N VAL A 154 5.79 4.94 7.30
CA VAL A 154 6.57 5.45 6.17
C VAL A 154 6.65 6.98 6.16
N PHE A 155 5.59 7.68 6.58
CA PHE A 155 5.58 9.15 6.57
C PHE A 155 6.65 9.75 7.49
N PRO A 156 6.71 9.43 8.80
CA PRO A 156 7.76 9.96 9.66
C PRO A 156 9.17 9.48 9.26
N HIS A 157 9.27 8.33 8.58
CA HIS A 157 10.55 7.86 8.06
C HIS A 157 11.03 8.66 6.85
N MET A 158 10.15 8.95 5.89
CA MET A 158 10.55 9.58 4.62
C MET A 158 10.63 11.11 4.69
N LEU A 159 9.81 11.76 5.54
CA LEU A 159 9.77 13.23 5.60
C LEU A 159 11.12 13.85 5.99
N PRO A 160 11.83 13.38 7.03
CA PRO A 160 13.16 13.89 7.35
C PRO A 160 14.15 13.72 6.20
N MET A 161 14.15 12.54 5.56
CA MET A 161 15.03 12.27 4.42
C MET A 161 14.77 13.18 3.22
N LEU A 162 13.51 13.60 3.03
CA LEU A 162 13.13 14.52 1.98
C LEU A 162 13.48 15.98 2.33
N MET A 163 13.37 16.36 3.60
CA MET A 163 13.62 17.73 4.09
C MET A 163 15.11 18.01 4.30
N ASP A 164 15.88 17.01 4.71
CA ASP A 164 17.33 17.09 4.91
C ASP A 164 18.04 15.89 4.27
N PRO A 165 18.29 15.93 2.95
CA PRO A 165 18.98 14.84 2.25
C PRO A 165 20.44 14.69 2.71
N GLY A 166 21.03 15.70 3.37
CA GLY A 166 22.37 15.62 3.94
C GLY A 166 22.46 14.71 5.17
N SER A 167 21.33 14.39 5.81
CA SER A 167 21.27 13.45 6.93
C SER A 167 21.29 11.99 6.47
N ILE A 168 21.15 11.72 5.16
CA ILE A 168 21.18 10.36 4.62
C ILE A 168 22.63 9.84 4.66
N GLY A 169 22.87 8.82 5.49
CA GLY A 169 24.18 8.22 5.62
C GLY A 169 24.48 7.72 7.04
N PRO A 170 25.61 7.02 7.24
CA PRO A 170 25.90 6.36 8.51
C PRO A 170 26.06 7.31 9.70
N TYR A 171 26.50 8.54 9.43
CA TYR A 171 26.69 9.54 10.49
C TYR A 171 25.44 10.36 10.75
N GLY A 172 24.79 10.87 9.69
CA GLY A 172 23.56 11.66 9.81
C GLY A 172 22.43 10.85 10.45
N SER A 173 22.15 9.68 9.91
CA SER A 173 21.13 8.79 10.46
C SER A 173 21.42 8.34 11.90
N GLY A 174 22.69 8.11 12.24
CA GLY A 174 23.09 7.77 13.62
C GLY A 174 22.86 8.93 14.60
N LEU A 175 23.14 10.16 14.20
CA LEU A 175 22.88 11.35 15.02
C LEU A 175 21.39 11.60 15.22
N GLU A 176 20.58 11.42 14.17
CA GLU A 176 19.13 11.55 14.27
C GLU A 176 18.51 10.52 15.23
N VAL A 177 18.92 9.25 15.15
CA VAL A 177 18.50 8.22 16.09
C VAL A 177 18.89 8.59 17.51
N TYR A 178 20.10 9.12 17.71
CA TYR A 178 20.58 9.52 19.03
C TYR A 178 19.82 10.72 19.62
N HIS A 179 19.48 11.71 18.80
CA HIS A 179 18.83 12.94 19.25
C HIS A 179 17.30 12.89 19.24
N SER A 180 16.69 11.98 18.50
CA SER A 180 15.24 11.89 18.34
C SER A 180 14.69 10.62 18.96
N TRP A 181 13.95 10.77 20.08
CA TRP A 181 13.22 9.66 20.68
C TRP A 181 12.20 9.00 19.72
N LEU A 182 11.75 9.73 18.68
CA LEU A 182 10.87 9.19 17.65
C LEU A 182 11.53 8.04 16.88
N TRP A 183 12.84 8.11 16.64
CA TRP A 183 13.57 7.08 15.92
C TRP A 183 13.87 5.83 16.74
N VAL A 184 13.78 5.93 18.08
CA VAL A 184 13.94 4.75 18.96
C VAL A 184 12.77 3.78 18.82
N VAL A 185 11.63 4.26 18.28
CA VAL A 185 10.40 3.47 18.09
C VAL A 185 10.32 2.91 16.66
N PHE A 186 11.14 3.38 15.73
CA PHE A 186 11.21 2.98 14.33
C PHE A 186 12.54 2.31 14.00
#